data_de083736b9a2f50dca47e7d6885cec05
#
_entry.id   de083736b9a2f50dca47e7d6885cec05
#
_cell.length_a   1.000
_cell.length_b   1.000
_cell.length_c   1.000
_cell.angle_alpha   90.00
_cell.angle_beta   90.00
_cell.angle_gamma   90.00
#
_symmetry.space_group_name_H-M   'P 1'
#
loop_
_entity.id
_entity.type
_entity.pdbx_description
1 polymer ?
#
loop_
_entity_poly.entity_id
_entity_poly.type
_entity_poly.pdbx_seq_one_letter_code
_entity_poly.pdbx_strand_id
1 'polypeptide(L)'
;MATISRKNSGWRVQIRRKNINKSKTFRTKAEAQAWANAIESQIAAGEYSDVPDITFADLIHKYVREITPTKKSARHETLRLHRMADMPIGKVRLVDLCLKDFEQWRDDRLKLVSPASVLREINTVSNIITVAVEQWQYLKKNCIKGLTKPTGIKERTRRYSEAEIERLIFVSGYDFNYPPHNVINRVGAAILFAIETAMRAGEICNATWENLNLKQRLLHIPTSKNGYPRDVPLSSKAIEIINHLAQVKTVDDDHIFRLKSHSLDAVFRQIKEKAGLEEADLHFHDTRREALSRLSKKVDVMTLAKISGHRDIKILLNTYYAPDMSEVANLLG
;
A
#
# COMPACT_ATOMS: atom_id res chain seq x y z
N MET A 1 47.64 -9.33 -12.74
CA MET A 1 48.46 -8.22 -12.23
C MET A 1 47.79 -6.92 -12.61
N ALA A 2 47.88 -5.92 -11.72
CA ALA A 2 47.39 -4.59 -11.99
C ALA A 2 48.33 -3.90 -13.02
N THR A 3 47.76 -3.21 -13.98
CA THR A 3 48.52 -2.34 -14.91
C THR A 3 48.34 -0.90 -14.48
N ILE A 4 49.46 -0.20 -14.21
CA ILE A 4 49.49 1.21 -13.83
C ILE A 4 50.09 2.02 -14.98
N SER A 5 49.32 2.95 -15.51
CA SER A 5 49.76 3.81 -16.63
C SER A 5 49.51 5.28 -16.33
N ARG A 6 50.42 6.12 -16.79
CA ARG A 6 50.25 7.58 -16.69
C ARG A 6 49.30 8.07 -17.78
N LYS A 7 48.33 8.91 -17.42
CA LYS A 7 47.41 9.60 -18.32
C LYS A 7 47.51 11.12 -18.07
N ASN A 8 46.98 11.90 -18.98
CA ASN A 8 47.05 13.39 -18.87
C ASN A 8 46.45 13.93 -17.56
N SER A 9 45.50 13.22 -16.94
CA SER A 9 44.80 13.59 -15.70
C SER A 9 45.31 12.85 -14.45
N GLY A 10 46.39 12.06 -14.53
CA GLY A 10 46.94 11.32 -13.40
C GLY A 10 47.37 9.88 -13.71
N TRP A 11 47.38 9.04 -12.69
CA TRP A 11 47.82 7.64 -12.79
C TRP A 11 46.58 6.71 -12.83
N ARG A 12 46.39 5.99 -13.97
CA ARG A 12 45.33 5.05 -14.16
C ARG A 12 45.78 3.63 -13.78
N VAL A 13 45.01 2.99 -12.92
CA VAL A 13 45.16 1.56 -12.57
C VAL A 13 44.09 0.76 -13.30
N GLN A 14 44.48 -0.38 -13.86
CA GLN A 14 43.56 -1.41 -14.36
C GLN A 14 43.93 -2.75 -13.76
N ILE A 15 42.93 -3.42 -13.17
CA ILE A 15 43.08 -4.75 -12.60
C ILE A 15 42.14 -5.70 -13.38
N ARG A 16 42.72 -6.74 -13.98
CA ARG A 16 42.02 -7.82 -14.69
C ARG A 16 42.42 -9.14 -14.11
N ARG A 17 41.64 -9.75 -13.27
CA ARG A 17 41.93 -11.03 -12.60
C ARG A 17 40.65 -11.73 -12.16
N LYS A 18 40.54 -13.06 -12.41
CA LYS A 18 39.40 -13.90 -12.00
C LYS A 18 38.03 -13.27 -12.32
N ASN A 19 37.81 -12.84 -13.55
CA ASN A 19 36.60 -12.11 -14.01
C ASN A 19 36.34 -10.73 -13.38
N ILE A 20 37.28 -10.21 -12.59
CA ILE A 20 37.22 -8.87 -12.03
C ILE A 20 37.95 -7.92 -12.99
N ASN A 21 37.23 -6.88 -13.43
CA ASN A 21 37.79 -5.83 -14.28
C ASN A 21 37.50 -4.47 -13.64
N LYS A 22 38.52 -3.87 -13.02
CA LYS A 22 38.43 -2.58 -12.33
C LYS A 22 39.43 -1.59 -12.86
N SER A 23 39.03 -0.33 -12.97
CA SER A 23 39.95 0.75 -13.30
C SER A 23 39.61 1.99 -12.49
N LYS A 24 40.64 2.66 -11.97
CA LYS A 24 40.54 3.92 -11.24
C LYS A 24 41.72 4.81 -11.54
N THR A 25 41.52 6.14 -11.52
CA THR A 25 42.59 7.14 -11.76
C THR A 25 42.90 7.89 -10.46
N PHE A 26 44.18 8.08 -10.17
CA PHE A 26 44.67 8.72 -8.96
C PHE A 26 45.60 9.90 -9.31
N ARG A 27 45.80 10.81 -8.38
CA ARG A 27 46.68 11.97 -8.57
C ARG A 27 48.16 11.57 -8.55
N THR A 28 48.52 10.62 -7.68
CA THR A 28 49.90 10.16 -7.50
C THR A 28 50.06 8.69 -7.86
N LYS A 29 51.30 8.29 -8.24
CA LYS A 29 51.66 6.91 -8.52
C LYS A 29 51.58 6.04 -7.23
N ALA A 30 51.94 6.66 -6.08
CA ALA A 30 51.91 5.97 -4.79
C ALA A 30 50.48 5.57 -4.40
N GLU A 31 49.51 6.47 -4.54
CA GLU A 31 48.07 6.15 -4.31
C GLU A 31 47.58 5.06 -5.26
N ALA A 32 47.96 5.13 -6.53
CA ALA A 32 47.62 4.14 -7.54
C ALA A 32 48.17 2.76 -7.18
N GLN A 33 49.42 2.68 -6.76
CA GLN A 33 50.08 1.43 -6.32
C GLN A 33 49.45 0.88 -5.03
N ALA A 34 49.20 1.72 -4.04
CA ALA A 34 48.56 1.29 -2.78
C ALA A 34 47.17 0.68 -3.03
N TRP A 35 46.37 1.34 -3.89
CA TRP A 35 45.05 0.84 -4.27
C TRP A 35 45.14 -0.49 -5.05
N ALA A 36 46.09 -0.62 -5.97
CA ALA A 36 46.32 -1.85 -6.72
C ALA A 36 46.67 -3.01 -5.80
N ASN A 37 47.61 -2.82 -4.89
CA ASN A 37 48.04 -3.83 -3.93
C ASN A 37 46.90 -4.25 -3.00
N ALA A 38 46.10 -3.31 -2.51
CA ALA A 38 44.95 -3.60 -1.64
C ALA A 38 43.91 -4.48 -2.35
N ILE A 39 43.54 -4.14 -3.60
CA ILE A 39 42.57 -4.90 -4.39
C ILE A 39 43.14 -6.28 -4.77
N GLU A 40 44.41 -6.37 -5.20
CA GLU A 40 45.03 -7.65 -5.53
C GLU A 40 45.14 -8.59 -4.32
N SER A 41 45.42 -8.04 -3.12
CA SER A 41 45.41 -8.78 -1.86
C SER A 41 44.02 -9.34 -1.56
N GLN A 42 42.98 -8.53 -1.65
CA GLN A 42 41.59 -8.94 -1.45
C GLN A 42 41.17 -10.03 -2.45
N ILE A 43 41.56 -9.89 -3.73
CA ILE A 43 41.30 -10.92 -4.76
C ILE A 43 42.04 -12.22 -4.46
N ALA A 44 43.28 -12.13 -3.97
CA ALA A 44 44.09 -13.30 -3.62
C ALA A 44 43.51 -14.03 -2.40
N ALA A 45 43.06 -13.31 -1.39
CA ALA A 45 42.39 -13.83 -0.21
C ALA A 45 40.97 -14.37 -0.51
N GLY A 46 40.39 -14.08 -1.68
CA GLY A 46 39.00 -14.43 -1.99
C GLY A 46 37.96 -13.49 -1.33
N GLU A 47 38.44 -12.41 -0.71
CA GLU A 47 37.61 -11.45 0.04
C GLU A 47 37.12 -10.29 -0.82
N TYR A 48 37.56 -10.20 -2.08
CA TYR A 48 37.18 -9.10 -2.96
C TYR A 48 35.70 -9.13 -3.27
N SER A 49 35.02 -8.05 -2.92
CA SER A 49 33.61 -7.82 -3.26
C SER A 49 33.44 -6.52 -4.07
N ASP A 50 32.61 -6.58 -5.11
CA ASP A 50 32.15 -5.40 -5.87
C ASP A 50 31.00 -4.66 -5.14
N VAL A 51 30.52 -5.20 -4.02
CA VAL A 51 29.47 -4.58 -3.21
C VAL A 51 30.01 -3.28 -2.62
N PRO A 52 29.28 -2.17 -2.74
CA PRO A 52 29.67 -0.89 -2.12
C PRO A 52 29.84 -1.04 -0.61
N ASP A 53 30.82 -0.33 -0.05
CA ASP A 53 31.04 -0.28 1.39
C ASP A 53 30.07 0.70 2.06
N ILE A 54 28.83 0.30 2.11
CA ILE A 54 27.71 1.02 2.70
C ILE A 54 26.89 0.09 3.59
N THR A 55 26.08 0.66 4.47
CA THR A 55 25.14 -0.08 5.30
C THR A 55 23.82 -0.35 4.58
N PHE A 56 23.00 -1.24 5.12
CA PHE A 56 21.64 -1.43 4.65
C PHE A 56 20.78 -0.17 4.85
N ALA A 57 21.04 0.61 5.91
CA ALA A 57 20.40 1.92 6.11
C ALA A 57 20.73 2.89 4.97
N ASP A 58 21.99 2.95 4.51
CA ASP A 58 22.37 3.79 3.38
C ASP A 58 21.66 3.38 2.09
N LEU A 59 21.51 2.07 1.88
CA LEU A 59 20.74 1.52 0.77
C LEU A 59 19.26 1.93 0.84
N ILE A 60 18.66 1.85 2.03
CA ILE A 60 17.28 2.30 2.28
C ILE A 60 17.15 3.80 1.99
N HIS A 61 18.07 4.63 2.48
CA HIS A 61 18.03 6.07 2.24
C HIS A 61 18.16 6.42 0.76
N LYS A 62 19.01 5.70 0.03
CA LYS A 62 19.09 5.84 -1.43
C LYS A 62 17.75 5.48 -2.10
N TYR A 63 17.12 4.39 -1.68
CA TYR A 63 15.82 3.97 -2.21
C TYR A 63 14.72 5.00 -1.91
N VAL A 64 14.69 5.55 -0.70
CA VAL A 64 13.76 6.62 -0.31
C VAL A 64 13.95 7.86 -1.18
N ARG A 65 15.17 8.20 -1.53
CA ARG A 65 15.48 9.37 -2.34
C ARG A 65 15.14 9.19 -3.83
N GLU A 66 15.42 8.01 -4.39
CA GLU A 66 15.38 7.80 -5.84
C GLU A 66 14.13 7.07 -6.34
N ILE A 67 13.59 6.13 -5.55
CA ILE A 67 12.49 5.26 -5.98
C ILE A 67 11.16 5.63 -5.31
N THR A 68 11.17 5.87 -4.00
CA THR A 68 9.94 6.13 -3.24
C THR A 68 9.13 7.33 -3.78
N PRO A 69 9.73 8.46 -4.24
CA PRO A 69 8.96 9.61 -4.73
C PRO A 69 8.08 9.31 -5.94
N THR A 70 8.39 8.29 -6.73
CA THR A 70 7.59 7.90 -7.90
C THR A 70 6.28 7.18 -7.52
N LYS A 71 6.09 6.86 -6.24
CA LYS A 71 4.96 6.05 -5.76
C LYS A 71 3.85 6.92 -5.18
N LYS A 72 2.59 6.53 -5.41
CA LYS A 72 1.41 7.20 -4.82
C LYS A 72 1.41 7.20 -3.28
N SER A 73 2.07 6.24 -2.64
CA SER A 73 2.17 6.09 -1.17
C SER A 73 3.50 6.60 -0.59
N ALA A 74 4.22 7.46 -1.31
CA ALA A 74 5.57 7.91 -0.96
C ALA A 74 5.72 8.32 0.51
N ARG A 75 4.85 9.18 1.02
CA ARG A 75 4.92 9.67 2.42
C ARG A 75 4.92 8.54 3.46
N HIS A 76 4.01 7.59 3.34
CA HIS A 76 3.88 6.48 4.30
C HIS A 76 5.01 5.46 4.14
N GLU A 77 5.46 5.23 2.91
CA GLU A 77 6.61 4.35 2.66
C GLU A 77 7.89 4.95 3.23
N THR A 78 8.14 6.24 3.01
CA THR A 78 9.27 6.98 3.58
C THR A 78 9.35 6.82 5.10
N LEU A 79 8.25 7.09 5.82
CA LEU A 79 8.23 6.97 7.29
C LEU A 79 8.54 5.55 7.77
N ARG A 80 8.03 4.53 7.09
CA ARG A 80 8.32 3.12 7.44
C ARG A 80 9.78 2.76 7.16
N LEU A 81 10.32 3.22 6.04
CA LEU A 81 11.69 2.93 5.64
C LEU A 81 12.72 3.62 6.53
N HIS A 82 12.47 4.86 6.95
CA HIS A 82 13.34 5.50 7.94
C HIS A 82 13.36 4.73 9.26
N ARG A 83 12.19 4.33 9.79
CA ARG A 83 12.15 3.49 11.01
C ARG A 83 12.92 2.17 10.83
N MET A 84 12.88 1.58 9.65
CA MET A 84 13.64 0.35 9.36
C MET A 84 15.15 0.62 9.30
N ALA A 85 15.57 1.73 8.73
CA ALA A 85 16.98 2.13 8.70
C ALA A 85 17.57 2.30 10.11
N ASP A 86 16.76 2.72 11.08
CA ASP A 86 17.15 2.88 12.49
C ASP A 86 17.22 1.54 13.26
N MET A 87 16.66 0.44 12.71
CA MET A 87 16.71 -0.88 13.36
C MET A 87 18.10 -1.52 13.25
N PRO A 88 18.40 -2.55 14.08
CA PRO A 88 19.71 -3.25 14.06
C PRO A 88 20.12 -3.71 12.66
N ILE A 89 19.19 -4.22 11.85
CA ILE A 89 19.45 -4.64 10.47
C ILE A 89 19.96 -3.49 9.58
N GLY A 90 19.54 -2.26 9.84
CA GLY A 90 20.02 -1.08 9.11
C GLY A 90 21.52 -0.84 9.25
N LYS A 91 22.12 -1.28 10.35
CA LYS A 91 23.57 -1.13 10.64
C LYS A 91 24.44 -2.18 9.96
N VAL A 92 23.83 -3.24 9.41
CA VAL A 92 24.57 -4.32 8.74
C VAL A 92 25.18 -3.77 7.46
N ARG A 93 26.46 -4.05 7.23
CA ARG A 93 27.13 -3.67 5.98
C ARG A 93 26.55 -4.47 4.81
N LEU A 94 26.40 -3.82 3.68
CA LEU A 94 25.76 -4.45 2.53
C LEU A 94 26.49 -5.72 2.03
N VAL A 95 27.81 -5.76 2.21
CA VAL A 95 28.64 -6.93 1.87
C VAL A 95 28.37 -8.12 2.77
N ASP A 96 27.99 -7.89 4.02
CA ASP A 96 27.76 -8.91 5.04
C ASP A 96 26.26 -9.32 5.10
N LEU A 97 25.40 -8.56 4.45
CA LEU A 97 23.94 -8.73 4.51
C LEU A 97 23.51 -10.09 3.91
N CYS A 98 22.90 -10.92 4.73
CA CYS A 98 22.50 -12.26 4.37
C CYS A 98 21.07 -12.61 4.80
N LEU A 99 20.59 -13.78 4.43
CA LEU A 99 19.23 -14.25 4.76
C LEU A 99 18.95 -14.26 6.26
N LYS A 100 19.95 -14.66 7.07
CA LYS A 100 19.83 -14.74 8.55
C LYS A 100 19.50 -13.40 9.19
N ASP A 101 20.04 -12.29 8.66
CA ASP A 101 19.73 -10.95 9.17
C ASP A 101 18.25 -10.59 8.96
N PHE A 102 17.70 -11.00 7.82
CA PHE A 102 16.27 -10.80 7.53
C PHE A 102 15.37 -11.73 8.34
N GLU A 103 15.82 -12.95 8.64
CA GLU A 103 15.11 -13.88 9.53
C GLU A 103 15.02 -13.30 10.94
N GLN A 104 16.15 -12.85 11.50
CA GLN A 104 16.19 -12.22 12.81
C GLN A 104 15.30 -10.96 12.85
N TRP A 105 15.43 -10.08 11.84
CA TRP A 105 14.59 -8.89 11.73
C TRP A 105 13.10 -9.25 11.67
N ARG A 106 12.70 -10.22 10.86
CA ARG A 106 11.31 -10.71 10.74
C ARG A 106 10.79 -11.17 12.11
N ASP A 107 11.58 -11.98 12.82
CA ASP A 107 11.17 -12.58 14.09
C ASP A 107 11.03 -11.51 15.18
N ASP A 108 11.93 -10.52 15.21
CA ASP A 108 11.81 -9.38 16.12
C ASP A 108 10.61 -8.50 15.79
N ARG A 109 10.29 -8.32 14.49
CA ARG A 109 9.10 -7.58 14.07
C ARG A 109 7.79 -8.30 14.44
N LEU A 110 7.76 -9.64 14.36
CA LEU A 110 6.59 -10.44 14.72
C LEU A 110 6.22 -10.33 16.22
N LYS A 111 7.17 -10.00 17.09
CA LYS A 111 6.91 -9.71 18.52
C LYS A 111 6.19 -8.37 18.73
N LEU A 112 6.29 -7.43 17.77
CA LEU A 112 5.82 -6.04 17.91
C LEU A 112 4.59 -5.71 17.08
N VAL A 113 4.40 -6.36 15.95
CA VAL A 113 3.32 -6.05 15.00
C VAL A 113 2.72 -7.33 14.40
N SER A 114 1.53 -7.20 13.83
CA SER A 114 0.79 -8.34 13.25
C SER A 114 1.54 -8.98 12.07
N PRO A 115 1.34 -10.30 11.82
CA PRO A 115 1.90 -11.02 10.69
C PRO A 115 1.62 -10.33 9.33
N ALA A 116 0.44 -9.77 9.16
CA ALA A 116 0.07 -9.02 7.96
C ALA A 116 0.90 -7.74 7.77
N SER A 117 1.28 -7.06 8.86
CA SER A 117 2.16 -5.89 8.82
C SER A 117 3.59 -6.29 8.46
N VAL A 118 4.11 -7.36 9.08
CA VAL A 118 5.44 -7.90 8.75
C VAL A 118 5.50 -8.32 7.28
N LEU A 119 4.48 -8.99 6.75
CA LEU A 119 4.43 -9.36 5.33
C LEU A 119 4.53 -8.15 4.39
N ARG A 120 3.86 -7.04 4.73
CA ARG A 120 3.98 -5.78 3.95
C ARG A 120 5.39 -5.20 4.02
N GLU A 121 6.03 -5.25 5.18
CA GLU A 121 7.41 -4.82 5.36
C GLU A 121 8.36 -5.70 4.54
N ILE A 122 8.22 -7.02 4.58
CA ILE A 122 9.01 -7.98 3.76
C ILE A 122 8.87 -7.66 2.27
N ASN A 123 7.67 -7.42 1.78
CA ASN A 123 7.46 -7.09 0.37
C ASN A 123 8.17 -5.78 -0.02
N THR A 124 8.19 -4.78 0.87
CA THR A 124 8.91 -3.52 0.62
C THR A 124 10.42 -3.75 0.60
N VAL A 125 10.96 -4.50 1.57
CA VAL A 125 12.38 -4.87 1.63
C VAL A 125 12.80 -5.69 0.42
N SER A 126 12.00 -6.68 0.03
CA SER A 126 12.25 -7.48 -1.17
C SER A 126 12.39 -6.61 -2.42
N ASN A 127 11.56 -5.57 -2.53
CA ASN A 127 11.67 -4.61 -3.64
C ASN A 127 12.96 -3.77 -3.57
N ILE A 128 13.37 -3.33 -2.37
CA ILE A 128 14.65 -2.61 -2.18
C ILE A 128 15.82 -3.47 -2.66
N ILE A 129 15.86 -4.72 -2.23
CA ILE A 129 16.93 -5.66 -2.62
C ILE A 129 16.88 -5.96 -4.11
N THR A 130 15.67 -6.10 -4.69
CA THR A 130 15.52 -6.29 -6.15
C THR A 130 16.08 -5.10 -6.92
N VAL A 131 15.79 -3.87 -6.52
CA VAL A 131 16.35 -2.66 -7.14
C VAL A 131 17.87 -2.61 -6.98
N ALA A 132 18.39 -3.00 -5.81
CA ALA A 132 19.83 -3.06 -5.57
C ALA A 132 20.55 -4.07 -6.46
N VAL A 133 19.88 -5.18 -6.81
CA VAL A 133 20.42 -6.20 -7.75
C VAL A 133 20.27 -5.76 -9.20
N GLU A 134 19.05 -5.38 -9.62
CA GLU A 134 18.72 -5.21 -11.03
C GLU A 134 19.09 -3.84 -11.59
N GLN A 135 18.85 -2.77 -10.81
CA GLN A 135 19.07 -1.39 -11.29
C GLN A 135 20.43 -0.84 -10.88
N TRP A 136 20.79 -0.97 -9.59
CA TRP A 136 22.03 -0.39 -9.09
C TRP A 136 23.23 -1.32 -9.19
N GLN A 137 23.00 -2.63 -9.39
CA GLN A 137 24.05 -3.66 -9.46
C GLN A 137 24.98 -3.66 -8.23
N TYR A 138 24.43 -3.28 -7.07
CA TYR A 138 25.13 -3.27 -5.78
C TYR A 138 25.25 -4.67 -5.18
N LEU A 139 24.32 -5.56 -5.53
CA LEU A 139 24.30 -6.94 -5.09
C LEU A 139 24.25 -7.87 -6.30
N LYS A 140 24.93 -9.02 -6.23
CA LYS A 140 24.93 -10.06 -7.29
C LYS A 140 23.71 -10.95 -7.27
N LYS A 141 23.08 -11.10 -6.11
CA LYS A 141 21.90 -11.95 -5.88
C LYS A 141 20.97 -11.34 -4.86
N ASN A 142 19.71 -11.71 -4.94
CA ASN A 142 18.71 -11.29 -3.96
C ASN A 142 18.88 -12.08 -2.65
N CYS A 143 19.46 -11.46 -1.62
CA CYS A 143 19.78 -12.09 -0.34
C CYS A 143 18.55 -12.36 0.56
N ILE A 144 17.40 -11.77 0.26
CA ILE A 144 16.14 -12.05 0.98
C ILE A 144 15.33 -13.19 0.33
N LYS A 145 15.76 -13.67 -0.85
CA LYS A 145 15.09 -14.78 -1.52
C LYS A 145 15.21 -16.05 -0.64
N GLY A 146 14.07 -16.65 -0.33
CA GLY A 146 13.99 -17.79 0.57
C GLY A 146 13.53 -17.43 1.99
N LEU A 147 13.37 -16.15 2.31
CA LEU A 147 12.80 -15.77 3.59
C LEU A 147 11.39 -16.32 3.74
N THR A 148 11.18 -17.13 4.78
CA THR A 148 9.86 -17.68 5.11
C THR A 148 8.91 -16.53 5.50
N LYS A 149 7.81 -16.43 4.77
CA LYS A 149 6.78 -15.41 5.02
C LYS A 149 5.95 -15.78 6.25
N PRO A 150 5.49 -14.79 7.03
CA PRO A 150 4.57 -15.04 8.13
C PRO A 150 3.29 -15.74 7.67
N THR A 151 2.84 -16.70 8.43
CA THR A 151 1.58 -17.44 8.22
C THR A 151 0.49 -16.98 9.20
N GLY A 152 -0.70 -17.56 9.12
CA GLY A 152 -1.80 -17.23 10.05
C GLY A 152 -2.46 -15.87 9.78
N ILE A 153 -2.25 -15.28 8.60
CA ILE A 153 -2.93 -14.05 8.19
C ILE A 153 -4.38 -14.41 7.84
N LYS A 154 -5.28 -14.15 8.78
CA LYS A 154 -6.71 -14.35 8.55
C LYS A 154 -7.27 -13.20 7.71
N GLU A 155 -8.06 -13.54 6.70
CA GLU A 155 -8.85 -12.55 5.98
C GLU A 155 -9.92 -11.99 6.92
N ARG A 156 -10.14 -10.68 6.82
CA ARG A 156 -11.16 -10.01 7.60
C ARG A 156 -12.54 -10.39 7.03
N THR A 157 -13.42 -10.93 7.86
CA THR A 157 -14.78 -11.34 7.45
C THR A 157 -15.88 -10.46 8.07
N ARG A 158 -15.51 -9.50 8.93
CA ARG A 158 -16.45 -8.64 9.67
C ARG A 158 -17.34 -7.84 8.72
N ARG A 159 -18.63 -7.90 8.97
CA ARG A 159 -19.69 -7.15 8.29
C ARG A 159 -20.49 -6.34 9.32
N TYR A 160 -21.19 -5.32 8.86
CA TYR A 160 -22.12 -4.58 9.70
C TYR A 160 -23.42 -5.34 9.89
N SER A 161 -23.97 -5.32 11.11
CA SER A 161 -25.37 -5.67 11.34
C SER A 161 -26.25 -4.42 11.13
N GLU A 162 -27.53 -4.62 10.85
CA GLU A 162 -28.46 -3.49 10.71
C GLU A 162 -28.53 -2.64 12.00
N ALA A 163 -28.56 -3.27 13.18
CA ALA A 163 -28.55 -2.57 14.45
C ALA A 163 -27.28 -1.71 14.67
N GLU A 164 -26.12 -2.16 14.18
CA GLU A 164 -24.89 -1.35 14.24
C GLU A 164 -24.96 -0.16 13.29
N ILE A 165 -25.51 -0.35 12.09
CA ILE A 165 -25.72 0.75 11.12
C ILE A 165 -26.66 1.79 11.74
N GLU A 166 -27.82 1.37 12.26
CA GLU A 166 -28.80 2.26 12.89
C GLU A 166 -28.18 3.08 14.03
N ARG A 167 -27.43 2.44 14.92
CA ARG A 167 -26.75 3.10 16.03
C ARG A 167 -25.71 4.12 15.55
N LEU A 168 -24.91 3.78 14.54
CA LEU A 168 -23.93 4.71 13.96
C LEU A 168 -24.61 5.92 13.32
N ILE A 169 -25.71 5.70 12.58
CA ILE A 169 -26.46 6.77 11.93
C ILE A 169 -27.12 7.66 12.98
N PHE A 170 -27.77 7.07 13.98
CA PHE A 170 -28.38 7.81 15.09
C PHE A 170 -27.36 8.73 15.79
N VAL A 171 -26.19 8.19 16.16
CA VAL A 171 -25.13 8.95 16.83
C VAL A 171 -24.51 9.99 15.92
N SER A 172 -24.45 9.74 14.61
CA SER A 172 -23.97 10.74 13.64
C SER A 172 -24.91 11.92 13.51
N GLY A 173 -26.15 11.82 13.99
CA GLY A 173 -27.19 12.81 13.80
C GLY A 173 -27.56 13.02 12.33
N TYR A 174 -27.25 12.06 11.46
CA TYR A 174 -27.66 12.12 10.08
C TYR A 174 -29.13 11.70 9.95
N ASP A 175 -29.95 12.66 9.57
CA ASP A 175 -31.39 12.53 9.42
C ASP A 175 -31.80 13.24 8.12
N PHE A 176 -32.67 12.63 7.33
CA PHE A 176 -33.18 13.21 6.08
C PHE A 176 -34.11 14.42 6.30
N ASN A 177 -34.53 14.70 7.54
CA ASN A 177 -35.38 15.85 7.85
C ASN A 177 -34.56 17.16 7.96
N TYR A 178 -33.24 17.07 8.23
CA TYR A 178 -32.40 18.25 8.46
C TYR A 178 -31.14 18.23 7.59
N PRO A 179 -30.81 19.35 6.88
CA PRO A 179 -29.63 19.41 6.05
C PRO A 179 -28.33 19.05 6.80
N PRO A 180 -27.42 18.25 6.23
CA PRO A 180 -26.21 17.73 6.88
C PRO A 180 -25.10 18.81 6.94
N HIS A 181 -25.29 19.87 7.71
CA HIS A 181 -24.37 21.01 7.78
C HIS A 181 -23.01 20.65 8.37
N ASN A 182 -22.97 19.84 9.40
CA ASN A 182 -21.73 19.53 10.10
C ASN A 182 -21.01 18.30 9.54
N VAL A 183 -19.74 18.13 9.90
CA VAL A 183 -18.89 17.03 9.43
C VAL A 183 -19.43 15.68 9.91
N ILE A 184 -19.96 15.59 11.13
CA ILE A 184 -20.44 14.34 11.73
C ILE A 184 -21.65 13.82 10.95
N ASN A 185 -22.64 14.72 10.62
CA ASN A 185 -23.78 14.35 9.78
C ASN A 185 -23.32 13.86 8.39
N ARG A 186 -22.37 14.56 7.76
CA ARG A 186 -21.84 14.15 6.45
C ARG A 186 -21.09 12.82 6.50
N VAL A 187 -20.45 12.46 7.61
CA VAL A 187 -19.86 11.13 7.80
C VAL A 187 -20.97 10.07 7.94
N GLY A 188 -22.09 10.38 8.62
CA GLY A 188 -23.28 9.50 8.64
C GLY A 188 -23.82 9.24 7.21
N ALA A 189 -23.99 10.30 6.42
CA ALA A 189 -24.34 10.18 5.00
C ALA A 189 -23.34 9.32 4.21
N ALA A 190 -22.04 9.49 4.45
CA ALA A 190 -20.99 8.73 3.79
C ALA A 190 -21.01 7.23 4.17
N ILE A 191 -21.38 6.88 5.42
CA ILE A 191 -21.56 5.48 5.85
C ILE A 191 -22.66 4.82 5.02
N LEU A 192 -23.86 5.44 4.97
CA LEU A 192 -24.98 4.89 4.19
C LEU A 192 -24.64 4.83 2.69
N PHE A 193 -24.05 5.87 2.16
CA PHE A 193 -23.67 5.91 0.74
C PHE A 193 -22.63 4.85 0.38
N ALA A 194 -21.67 4.59 1.27
CA ALA A 194 -20.67 3.53 1.09
C ALA A 194 -21.32 2.13 1.05
N ILE A 195 -22.34 1.89 1.88
CA ILE A 195 -23.09 0.64 1.90
C ILE A 195 -23.93 0.43 0.63
N GLU A 196 -24.43 1.53 0.04
CA GLU A 196 -25.21 1.47 -1.21
C GLU A 196 -24.34 1.29 -2.48
N THR A 197 -23.12 1.81 -2.48
CA THR A 197 -22.31 1.96 -3.70
C THR A 197 -21.06 1.09 -3.74
N ALA A 198 -20.67 0.48 -2.62
CA ALA A 198 -19.39 -0.20 -2.43
C ALA A 198 -18.15 0.67 -2.78
N MET A 199 -18.26 1.99 -2.78
CA MET A 199 -17.14 2.89 -3.02
C MET A 199 -16.12 2.86 -1.88
N ARG A 200 -14.86 3.15 -2.19
CA ARG A 200 -13.81 3.32 -1.17
C ARG A 200 -13.94 4.69 -0.50
N ALA A 201 -13.51 4.78 0.76
CA ALA A 201 -13.52 6.06 1.50
C ALA A 201 -12.90 7.22 0.71
N GLY A 202 -11.73 7.00 0.10
CA GLY A 202 -11.08 8.04 -0.72
C GLY A 202 -11.86 8.40 -1.98
N GLU A 203 -12.60 7.47 -2.58
CA GLU A 203 -13.45 7.74 -3.75
C GLU A 203 -14.69 8.56 -3.35
N ILE A 204 -15.28 8.27 -2.19
CA ILE A 204 -16.40 9.04 -1.63
C ILE A 204 -15.96 10.47 -1.30
N CYS A 205 -14.80 10.64 -0.66
CA CYS A 205 -14.27 11.94 -0.31
C CYS A 205 -13.92 12.80 -1.55
N ASN A 206 -13.54 12.16 -2.65
CA ASN A 206 -13.18 12.81 -3.92
C ASN A 206 -14.33 12.84 -4.94
N ALA A 207 -15.53 12.40 -4.57
CA ALA A 207 -16.71 12.47 -5.43
C ALA A 207 -17.13 13.93 -5.63
N THR A 208 -17.28 14.35 -6.88
CA THR A 208 -17.64 15.74 -7.25
C THR A 208 -19.00 15.80 -7.94
N TRP A 209 -19.63 16.96 -7.88
CA TRP A 209 -20.89 17.24 -8.57
C TRP A 209 -20.72 17.19 -10.08
N GLU A 210 -19.57 17.61 -10.61
CA GLU A 210 -19.23 17.54 -12.04
C GLU A 210 -19.29 16.11 -12.58
N ASN A 211 -18.84 15.14 -11.79
CA ASN A 211 -18.79 13.73 -12.18
C ASN A 211 -20.12 12.99 -11.95
N LEU A 212 -21.16 13.67 -11.48
CA LEU A 212 -22.46 13.09 -11.18
C LEU A 212 -23.42 13.24 -12.37
N ASN A 213 -23.95 12.12 -12.85
CA ASN A 213 -25.03 12.10 -13.85
C ASN A 213 -26.31 11.51 -13.24
N LEU A 214 -27.17 12.37 -12.72
CA LEU A 214 -28.44 11.96 -12.09
C LEU A 214 -29.42 11.34 -13.10
N LYS A 215 -29.42 11.79 -14.36
CA LYS A 215 -30.33 11.22 -15.39
C LYS A 215 -30.01 9.77 -15.68
N GLN A 216 -28.72 9.42 -15.73
CA GLN A 216 -28.26 8.04 -15.94
C GLN A 216 -28.07 7.29 -14.62
N ARG A 217 -28.20 7.94 -13.49
CA ARG A 217 -27.96 7.38 -12.14
C ARG A 217 -26.53 6.83 -12.01
N LEU A 218 -25.54 7.57 -12.47
CA LEU A 218 -24.14 7.20 -12.48
C LEU A 218 -23.27 8.25 -11.78
N LEU A 219 -22.29 7.79 -11.03
CA LEU A 219 -21.20 8.63 -10.53
C LEU A 219 -19.88 8.16 -11.15
N HIS A 220 -19.27 9.03 -11.94
CA HIS A 220 -17.99 8.75 -12.60
C HIS A 220 -16.83 8.89 -11.60
N ILE A 221 -15.94 7.89 -11.55
CA ILE A 221 -14.72 7.89 -10.74
C ILE A 221 -13.54 7.97 -11.71
N PRO A 222 -12.95 9.16 -11.94
CA PRO A 222 -11.91 9.35 -12.95
C PRO A 222 -10.60 8.65 -12.60
N THR A 223 -10.29 8.54 -11.30
CA THR A 223 -9.09 7.86 -10.81
C THR A 223 -9.42 7.00 -9.60
N SER A 224 -9.04 5.73 -9.65
CA SER A 224 -9.14 4.82 -8.51
C SER A 224 -7.75 4.46 -7.95
N LYS A 225 -7.72 3.79 -6.80
CA LYS A 225 -6.48 3.22 -6.23
C LYS A 225 -5.75 2.33 -7.24
N ASN A 226 -6.50 1.67 -8.13
CA ASN A 226 -5.98 0.77 -9.15
C ASN A 226 -5.65 1.47 -10.49
N GLY A 227 -5.86 2.80 -10.57
CA GLY A 227 -5.48 3.63 -11.72
C GLY A 227 -6.46 3.66 -12.90
N TYR A 228 -7.62 2.99 -12.81
CA TYR A 228 -8.61 2.98 -13.90
C TYR A 228 -9.88 3.73 -13.51
N PRO A 229 -10.45 4.51 -14.45
CA PRO A 229 -11.76 5.13 -14.28
C PRO A 229 -12.85 4.05 -14.27
N ARG A 230 -13.99 4.37 -13.66
CA ARG A 230 -15.20 3.55 -13.71
C ARG A 230 -16.43 4.36 -13.35
N ASP A 231 -17.58 3.88 -13.79
CA ASP A 231 -18.88 4.40 -13.42
C ASP A 231 -19.49 3.54 -12.32
N VAL A 232 -19.99 4.20 -11.27
CA VAL A 232 -20.66 3.57 -10.15
C VAL A 232 -22.16 3.80 -10.30
N PRO A 233 -22.98 2.75 -10.45
CA PRO A 233 -24.43 2.89 -10.51
C PRO A 233 -24.97 3.26 -9.13
N LEU A 234 -25.96 4.16 -9.13
CA LEU A 234 -26.57 4.71 -7.92
C LEU A 234 -27.94 4.08 -7.68
N SER A 235 -28.12 3.47 -6.51
CA SER A 235 -29.43 3.03 -6.01
C SER A 235 -30.34 4.23 -5.75
N SER A 236 -31.63 4.00 -5.61
CA SER A 236 -32.57 5.07 -5.22
C SER A 236 -32.16 5.72 -3.90
N LYS A 237 -31.69 4.92 -2.93
CA LYS A 237 -31.19 5.41 -1.65
C LYS A 237 -29.92 6.25 -1.80
N ALA A 238 -28.99 5.85 -2.66
CA ALA A 238 -27.79 6.63 -2.94
C ALA A 238 -28.14 7.99 -3.56
N ILE A 239 -29.13 8.05 -4.45
CA ILE A 239 -29.62 9.31 -5.04
C ILE A 239 -30.30 10.18 -3.97
N GLU A 240 -31.10 9.62 -3.10
CA GLU A 240 -31.72 10.34 -1.98
C GLU A 240 -30.66 10.99 -1.08
N ILE A 241 -29.59 10.28 -0.75
CA ILE A 241 -28.46 10.82 0.03
C ILE A 241 -27.78 11.97 -0.72
N ILE A 242 -27.52 11.82 -2.02
CA ILE A 242 -26.91 12.88 -2.85
C ILE A 242 -27.81 14.13 -2.89
N ASN A 243 -29.11 13.95 -3.13
CA ASN A 243 -30.05 15.06 -3.16
C ASN A 243 -30.13 15.79 -1.80
N HIS A 244 -30.01 15.04 -0.71
CA HIS A 244 -29.97 15.62 0.63
C HIS A 244 -28.68 16.43 0.85
N LEU A 245 -27.50 15.91 0.40
CA LEU A 245 -26.24 16.64 0.45
C LEU A 245 -26.23 17.88 -0.48
N ALA A 246 -27.04 17.89 -1.53
CA ALA A 246 -27.16 19.06 -2.41
C ALA A 246 -27.68 20.30 -1.68
N GLN A 247 -28.45 20.15 -0.60
CA GLN A 247 -28.97 21.26 0.21
C GLN A 247 -27.85 22.04 0.92
N VAL A 248 -26.67 21.42 1.07
CA VAL A 248 -25.51 22.06 1.71
C VAL A 248 -24.35 22.28 0.73
N LYS A 249 -24.62 22.20 -0.58
CA LYS A 249 -23.63 22.48 -1.63
C LYS A 249 -23.16 23.93 -1.51
N THR A 250 -21.86 24.15 -1.73
CA THR A 250 -21.23 25.49 -1.75
C THR A 250 -20.60 25.74 -3.12
N VAL A 251 -20.42 27.01 -3.44
CA VAL A 251 -19.81 27.41 -4.73
C VAL A 251 -18.31 27.11 -4.75
N ASP A 252 -17.65 27.20 -3.58
CA ASP A 252 -16.20 27.10 -3.46
C ASP A 252 -15.68 25.66 -3.37
N ASP A 253 -16.56 24.67 -3.22
CA ASP A 253 -16.17 23.26 -3.05
C ASP A 253 -17.11 22.35 -3.86
N ASP A 254 -16.59 21.79 -4.94
CA ASP A 254 -17.34 20.88 -5.82
C ASP A 254 -17.48 19.44 -5.27
N HIS A 255 -16.88 19.11 -4.12
CA HIS A 255 -17.00 17.78 -3.52
C HIS A 255 -18.40 17.57 -2.92
N ILE A 256 -19.02 16.43 -3.26
CA ILE A 256 -20.37 16.07 -2.79
C ILE A 256 -20.40 15.97 -1.26
N PHE A 257 -19.46 15.26 -0.66
CA PHE A 257 -19.43 15.03 0.79
C PHE A 257 -18.65 16.08 1.58
N ARG A 258 -17.77 16.85 0.92
CA ARG A 258 -16.87 17.83 1.58
C ARG A 258 -16.15 17.25 2.79
N LEU A 259 -15.59 16.06 2.61
CA LEU A 259 -14.84 15.30 3.60
C LEU A 259 -13.42 15.02 3.10
N LYS A 260 -12.45 15.08 3.99
CA LYS A 260 -11.09 14.58 3.73
C LYS A 260 -10.98 13.16 4.28
N SER A 261 -10.29 12.27 3.57
CA SER A 261 -10.19 10.86 3.93
C SER A 261 -9.67 10.62 5.36
N HIS A 262 -8.70 11.42 5.82
CA HIS A 262 -8.21 11.31 7.21
C HIS A 262 -9.22 11.80 8.23
N SER A 263 -10.02 12.83 7.91
CA SER A 263 -11.07 13.35 8.79
C SER A 263 -12.24 12.37 8.88
N LEU A 264 -12.60 11.72 7.76
CA LEU A 264 -13.65 10.70 7.74
C LEU A 264 -13.33 9.55 8.70
N ASP A 265 -12.11 9.02 8.67
CA ASP A 265 -11.71 7.91 9.57
C ASP A 265 -11.67 8.35 11.04
N ALA A 266 -11.20 9.57 11.32
CA ALA A 266 -11.16 10.11 12.69
C ALA A 266 -12.57 10.31 13.26
N VAL A 267 -13.47 10.93 12.48
CA VAL A 267 -14.85 11.16 12.89
C VAL A 267 -15.64 9.85 13.00
N PHE A 268 -15.40 8.90 12.08
CA PHE A 268 -16.00 7.55 12.18
C PHE A 268 -15.65 6.88 13.51
N ARG A 269 -14.38 6.96 13.95
CA ARG A 269 -13.98 6.41 15.26
C ARG A 269 -14.72 7.07 16.43
N GLN A 270 -14.90 8.39 16.39
CA GLN A 270 -15.68 9.11 17.41
C GLN A 270 -17.16 8.69 17.40
N ILE A 271 -17.78 8.53 16.22
CA ILE A 271 -19.14 8.03 16.09
C ILE A 271 -19.24 6.62 16.66
N LYS A 272 -18.31 5.74 16.33
CA LYS A 272 -18.24 4.36 16.79
C LYS A 272 -18.17 4.28 18.33
N GLU A 273 -17.29 5.08 18.95
CA GLU A 273 -17.16 5.18 20.39
C GLU A 273 -18.47 5.65 21.06
N LYS A 274 -19.04 6.77 20.58
CA LYS A 274 -20.32 7.27 21.11
C LYS A 274 -21.50 6.34 20.89
N ALA A 275 -21.43 5.48 19.88
CA ALA A 275 -22.42 4.43 19.63
C ALA A 275 -22.23 3.22 20.56
N GLY A 276 -21.25 3.21 21.49
CA GLY A 276 -20.89 2.07 22.35
C GLY A 276 -20.46 0.86 21.54
N LEU A 277 -19.68 1.08 20.47
CA LEU A 277 -19.17 0.05 19.57
C LEU A 277 -17.63 0.02 19.55
N GLU A 278 -16.97 0.61 20.55
CA GLU A 278 -15.50 0.69 20.61
C GLU A 278 -14.85 -0.68 20.60
N GLU A 279 -15.42 -1.67 21.31
CA GLU A 279 -14.95 -3.05 21.34
C GLU A 279 -15.34 -3.83 20.08
N ALA A 280 -16.29 -3.32 19.30
CA ALA A 280 -16.63 -3.88 18.01
C ALA A 280 -15.48 -3.65 17.03
N ASP A 281 -14.95 -4.73 16.47
CA ASP A 281 -13.92 -4.65 15.44
C ASP A 281 -14.54 -4.15 14.12
N LEU A 282 -14.91 -2.85 14.09
CA LEU A 282 -15.52 -2.17 12.95
C LEU A 282 -14.62 -1.05 12.43
N HIS A 283 -14.45 -1.02 11.11
CA HIS A 283 -13.76 0.05 10.38
C HIS A 283 -14.65 0.61 9.28
N PHE A 284 -14.48 1.87 8.90
CA PHE A 284 -15.24 2.44 7.79
C PHE A 284 -15.15 1.58 6.52
N HIS A 285 -14.00 0.93 6.27
CA HIS A 285 -13.84 0.07 5.08
C HIS A 285 -14.75 -1.17 5.07
N ASP A 286 -15.27 -1.59 6.21
CA ASP A 286 -16.20 -2.74 6.29
C ASP A 286 -17.57 -2.39 5.69
N THR A 287 -17.94 -1.10 5.53
CA THR A 287 -19.10 -0.65 4.77
C THR A 287 -19.05 -1.16 3.33
N ARG A 288 -17.86 -1.15 2.72
CA ARG A 288 -17.67 -1.68 1.37
C ARG A 288 -17.87 -3.19 1.32
N ARG A 289 -17.44 -3.91 2.34
CA ARG A 289 -17.66 -5.36 2.45
C ARG A 289 -19.15 -5.66 2.58
N GLU A 290 -19.87 -4.90 3.41
CA GLU A 290 -21.32 -5.01 3.52
C GLU A 290 -22.02 -4.74 2.19
N ALA A 291 -21.66 -3.66 1.50
CA ALA A 291 -22.17 -3.31 0.18
C ALA A 291 -21.95 -4.42 -0.86
N LEU A 292 -20.73 -4.96 -0.93
CA LEU A 292 -20.39 -6.04 -1.87
C LEU A 292 -21.23 -7.30 -1.57
N SER A 293 -21.45 -7.63 -0.29
CA SER A 293 -22.27 -8.75 0.11
C SER A 293 -23.76 -8.56 -0.24
N ARG A 294 -24.27 -7.31 -0.18
CA ARG A 294 -25.66 -7.00 -0.63
C ARG A 294 -25.77 -7.03 -2.15
N LEU A 295 -24.78 -6.48 -2.84
CA LEU A 295 -24.77 -6.42 -4.30
C LEU A 295 -24.54 -7.80 -4.94
N SER A 296 -23.75 -8.69 -4.34
CA SER A 296 -23.52 -10.05 -4.86
C SER A 296 -24.79 -10.88 -4.98
N LYS A 297 -25.84 -10.55 -4.21
CA LYS A 297 -27.17 -11.16 -4.31
C LYS A 297 -28.02 -10.61 -5.46
N LYS A 298 -27.58 -9.50 -6.10
CA LYS A 298 -28.37 -8.77 -7.10
C LYS A 298 -27.75 -8.79 -8.49
N VAL A 299 -26.43 -8.95 -8.59
CA VAL A 299 -25.68 -8.90 -9.83
C VAL A 299 -24.64 -10.03 -9.89
N ASP A 300 -24.27 -10.43 -11.10
CA ASP A 300 -23.21 -11.41 -11.33
C ASP A 300 -21.82 -10.88 -10.93
N VAL A 301 -20.85 -11.78 -10.81
CA VAL A 301 -19.50 -11.46 -10.35
C VAL A 301 -18.76 -10.50 -11.28
N MET A 302 -18.98 -10.57 -12.60
CA MET A 302 -18.33 -9.70 -13.58
C MET A 302 -18.86 -8.28 -13.47
N THR A 303 -20.17 -8.12 -13.31
CA THR A 303 -20.82 -6.83 -13.07
C THR A 303 -20.37 -6.26 -11.72
N LEU A 304 -20.30 -7.08 -10.66
CA LEU A 304 -19.81 -6.63 -9.34
C LEU A 304 -18.35 -6.19 -9.41
N ALA A 305 -17.52 -6.89 -10.19
CA ALA A 305 -16.11 -6.50 -10.39
C ALA A 305 -15.97 -5.12 -11.06
N LYS A 306 -16.81 -4.82 -12.06
CA LYS A 306 -16.88 -3.51 -12.72
C LYS A 306 -17.32 -2.40 -11.75
N ILE A 307 -18.43 -2.62 -11.02
CA ILE A 307 -18.96 -1.67 -10.03
C ILE A 307 -17.89 -1.34 -8.98
N SER A 308 -17.31 -2.38 -8.40
CA SER A 308 -16.37 -2.25 -7.29
C SER A 308 -14.94 -1.90 -7.70
N GLY A 309 -14.58 -2.11 -8.97
CA GLY A 309 -13.22 -1.90 -9.49
C GLY A 309 -12.22 -2.94 -8.97
N HIS A 310 -12.63 -4.20 -8.78
CA HIS A 310 -11.73 -5.31 -8.56
C HIS A 310 -11.18 -5.84 -9.87
N ARG A 311 -9.86 -5.98 -9.95
CA ARG A 311 -9.18 -6.60 -11.11
C ARG A 311 -9.11 -8.11 -11.00
N ASP A 312 -8.88 -8.60 -9.79
CA ASP A 312 -8.85 -10.02 -9.50
C ASP A 312 -10.25 -10.46 -9.02
N ILE A 313 -10.94 -11.16 -9.91
CA ILE A 313 -12.28 -11.68 -9.67
C ILE A 313 -12.28 -12.76 -8.56
N LYS A 314 -11.15 -13.45 -8.37
CA LYS A 314 -11.02 -14.49 -7.34
C LYS A 314 -11.32 -13.94 -5.94
N ILE A 315 -10.97 -12.68 -5.69
CA ILE A 315 -11.28 -12.00 -4.42
C ILE A 315 -12.81 -11.94 -4.20
N LEU A 316 -13.57 -11.64 -5.25
CA LEU A 316 -15.03 -11.57 -5.15
C LEU A 316 -15.65 -12.95 -5.07
N LEU A 317 -15.21 -13.88 -5.90
CA LEU A 317 -15.71 -15.26 -5.91
C LEU A 317 -15.54 -15.92 -4.54
N ASN A 318 -14.35 -15.86 -3.98
CA ASN A 318 -14.03 -16.52 -2.72
C ASN A 318 -14.74 -15.89 -1.51
N THR A 319 -15.07 -14.58 -1.60
CA THR A 319 -15.57 -13.84 -0.43
C THR A 319 -17.10 -13.65 -0.46
N TYR A 320 -17.70 -13.49 -1.65
CA TYR A 320 -19.09 -13.05 -1.78
C TYR A 320 -19.99 -13.98 -2.63
N TYR A 321 -19.41 -14.89 -3.40
CA TYR A 321 -20.13 -15.84 -4.26
C TYR A 321 -19.84 -17.28 -3.84
N ALA A 322 -19.87 -17.56 -2.53
CA ALA A 322 -19.92 -18.95 -2.04
C ALA A 322 -21.40 -19.38 -2.03
N PRO A 323 -21.88 -20.16 -3.01
CA PRO A 323 -23.26 -20.62 -3.04
C PRO A 323 -23.51 -21.58 -1.88
N ASP A 324 -24.69 -21.48 -1.28
CA ASP A 324 -25.18 -22.55 -0.43
C ASP A 324 -25.51 -23.73 -1.35
N MET A 325 -24.74 -24.81 -1.22
CA MET A 325 -24.92 -26.00 -2.08
C MET A 325 -26.25 -26.68 -1.88
N SER A 326 -26.94 -26.47 -0.74
CA SER A 326 -28.30 -26.96 -0.53
C SER A 326 -29.34 -26.18 -1.36
N GLU A 327 -29.14 -24.84 -1.46
CA GLU A 327 -29.96 -24.02 -2.36
C GLU A 327 -29.72 -24.38 -3.83
N VAL A 328 -28.45 -24.61 -4.20
CA VAL A 328 -28.09 -25.07 -5.57
C VAL A 328 -28.71 -26.43 -5.87
N ALA A 329 -28.69 -27.38 -4.93
CA ALA A 329 -29.34 -28.70 -5.10
C ALA A 329 -30.84 -28.56 -5.39
N ASN A 330 -31.53 -27.66 -4.67
CA ASN A 330 -32.95 -27.38 -4.91
C ASN A 330 -33.24 -26.76 -6.30
N LEU A 331 -32.25 -26.10 -6.90
CA LEU A 331 -32.37 -25.54 -8.28
C LEU A 331 -32.15 -26.61 -9.37
N LEU A 332 -31.51 -27.72 -9.02
CA LEU A 332 -31.19 -28.79 -9.98
C LEU A 332 -32.32 -29.87 -10.05
N GLY A 333 -33.32 -29.78 -9.21
CA GLY A 333 -34.49 -30.65 -9.19
C GLY A 333 -34.39 -31.80 -8.22
#